data_3a1abb690134c06df54feb9e4844907f
#
_entry.id   3a1abb690134c06df54feb9e4844907f
#
_cell.length_a   1.000
_cell.length_b   1.000
_cell.length_c   1.000
_cell.angle_alpha   90.00
_cell.angle_beta   90.00
_cell.angle_gamma   90.00
#
_symmetry.space_group_name_H-M   'P 1'
#
loop_
_entity.id
_entity.type
_entity.pdbx_description
1 polymer ?
#
loop_
_entity_poly.entity_id
_entity_poly.type
_entity_poly.pdbx_seq_one_letter_code
_entity_poly.pdbx_strand_id
1 'polypeptide(L)'
;MNIFVTDPDPVASAQCLPDKHVVKMPLETCQMLSIVASEKWGRGYGKLPKKDGTPYATDKGAFRNHPCTVWANETVANARWLIRHGLALCEEYSNRYAKIHSCLHTLASVSYTHLTLPTNSLV
;
A
#
# COMPACT_ATOMS: atom_id res chain seq x y z
N MET A 1 3.20 2.27 12.74
CA MET A 1 2.61 1.69 11.51
C MET A 1 1.11 1.67 11.64
N ASN A 2 0.44 2.47 10.85
CA ASN A 2 -1.00 2.66 10.96
C ASN A 2 -1.66 2.90 9.61
N ILE A 3 -2.99 2.76 9.62
CA ILE A 3 -3.85 3.22 8.54
C ILE A 3 -4.83 4.20 9.16
N PHE A 4 -4.86 5.43 8.65
CA PHE A 4 -5.77 6.45 9.16
C PHE A 4 -7.00 6.52 8.25
N VAL A 5 -8.08 5.91 8.69
CA VAL A 5 -9.32 5.84 7.93
C VAL A 5 -10.24 6.97 8.41
N THR A 6 -10.22 8.07 7.67
CA THR A 6 -11.10 9.21 7.95
C THR A 6 -12.40 9.18 7.13
N ASP A 7 -12.45 8.29 6.15
CA ASP A 7 -13.58 8.12 5.25
C ASP A 7 -13.58 6.70 4.70
N PRO A 8 -14.73 6.08 4.46
CA PRO A 8 -14.78 4.76 3.84
C PRO A 8 -14.17 4.72 2.44
N ASP A 9 -14.21 5.83 1.71
CA ASP A 9 -13.55 5.93 0.41
C ASP A 9 -12.06 6.17 0.62
N PRO A 10 -11.18 5.35 0.03
CA PRO A 10 -9.73 5.47 0.25
C PRO A 10 -9.15 6.79 -0.26
N VAL A 11 -9.69 7.34 -1.34
CA VAL A 11 -9.21 8.60 -1.90
C VAL A 11 -9.62 9.76 -0.99
N ALA A 12 -10.88 9.82 -0.59
CA ALA A 12 -11.36 10.86 0.32
C ALA A 12 -10.63 10.80 1.66
N SER A 13 -10.37 9.60 2.15
CA SER A 13 -9.61 9.40 3.38
C SER A 13 -8.21 10.01 3.27
N ALA A 14 -7.51 9.75 2.17
CA ALA A 14 -6.16 10.29 1.94
C ALA A 14 -6.17 11.83 1.87
N GLN A 15 -7.18 12.40 1.22
CA GLN A 15 -7.29 13.85 1.05
C GLN A 15 -7.51 14.60 2.35
N CYS A 16 -8.04 13.92 3.36
CA CYS A 16 -8.31 14.53 4.66
C CYS A 16 -7.14 14.48 5.63
N LEU A 17 -6.05 13.78 5.29
CA LEU A 17 -4.93 13.62 6.22
C LEU A 17 -4.04 14.87 6.26
N PRO A 18 -3.46 15.16 7.45
CA PRO A 18 -2.52 16.28 7.56
C PRO A 18 -1.22 15.98 6.82
N ASP A 19 -0.45 17.03 6.55
CA ASP A 19 0.76 16.97 5.75
C ASP A 19 1.75 15.89 6.21
N LYS A 20 1.97 15.78 7.51
CA LYS A 20 2.90 14.77 8.06
C LYS A 20 2.50 13.36 7.66
N HIS A 21 1.21 13.06 7.66
CA HIS A 21 0.72 11.74 7.30
C HIS A 21 0.82 11.50 5.80
N VAL A 22 0.57 12.52 5.00
CA VAL A 22 0.71 12.41 3.54
C VAL A 22 2.17 12.13 3.16
N VAL A 23 3.13 12.66 3.91
CA VAL A 23 4.55 12.40 3.67
C VAL A 23 4.95 10.99 4.10
N LYS A 24 4.51 10.56 5.27
CA LYS A 24 5.02 9.34 5.93
C LYS A 24 4.21 8.08 5.62
N MET A 25 2.90 8.19 5.53
CA MET A 25 2.05 7.01 5.44
C MET A 25 2.22 6.18 4.15
N PRO A 26 2.61 6.75 3.00
CA PRO A 26 2.92 5.89 1.85
C PRO A 26 3.99 4.85 2.14
N LEU A 27 5.01 5.20 2.92
CA LEU A 27 6.04 4.22 3.29
C LEU A 27 5.46 3.10 4.15
N GLU A 28 4.67 3.44 5.15
CA GLU A 28 4.06 2.43 6.02
C GLU A 28 3.07 1.55 5.24
N THR A 29 2.35 2.14 4.30
CA THR A 29 1.48 1.39 3.40
C THR A 29 2.27 0.36 2.58
N CYS A 30 3.41 0.76 2.03
CA CYS A 30 4.28 -0.14 1.28
C CYS A 30 4.84 -1.26 2.16
N GLN A 31 5.20 -0.95 3.40
CA GLN A 31 5.70 -1.96 4.33
C GLN A 31 4.63 -3.02 4.63
N MET A 32 3.39 -2.59 4.87
CA MET A 32 2.29 -3.52 5.08
C MET A 32 2.01 -4.36 3.83
N LEU A 33 1.96 -3.72 2.67
CA LEU A 33 1.71 -4.41 1.41
C LEU A 33 2.82 -5.38 1.05
N SER A 34 4.07 -5.11 1.44
CA SER A 34 5.17 -6.04 1.21
C SER A 34 4.94 -7.38 1.92
N ILE A 35 4.34 -7.34 3.10
CA ILE A 35 3.96 -8.56 3.83
C ILE A 35 2.77 -9.24 3.17
N VAL A 36 1.77 -8.48 2.76
CA VAL A 36 0.60 -9.04 2.06
C VAL A 36 1.02 -9.75 0.78
N ALA A 37 1.99 -9.20 0.07
CA ALA A 37 2.49 -9.77 -1.19
C ALA A 37 3.45 -10.94 -0.97
N SER A 38 4.05 -11.09 0.21
CA SER A 38 5.07 -12.10 0.47
C SER A 38 4.54 -13.52 0.33
N GLU A 39 5.41 -14.43 -0.07
CA GLU A 39 5.05 -15.84 -0.17
C GLU A 39 4.90 -16.50 1.20
N LYS A 40 5.75 -16.12 2.14
CA LYS A 40 5.76 -16.76 3.45
C LYS A 40 4.64 -16.27 4.37
N TRP A 41 4.29 -15.01 4.32
CA TRP A 41 3.40 -14.39 5.29
C TRP A 41 2.09 -13.90 4.69
N GLY A 42 2.01 -13.79 3.39
CA GLY A 42 0.88 -13.21 2.69
C GLY A 42 0.33 -14.08 1.57
N ARG A 43 0.02 -13.45 0.47
CA ARG A 43 -0.71 -14.06 -0.64
C ARG A 43 0.17 -14.64 -1.75
N GLY A 44 1.48 -14.53 -1.61
CA GLY A 44 2.40 -15.17 -2.56
C GLY A 44 2.54 -14.47 -3.89
N TYR A 45 2.31 -13.19 -3.95
CA TYR A 45 2.49 -12.41 -5.20
C TYR A 45 3.95 -12.09 -5.51
N GLY A 46 4.84 -12.31 -4.56
CA GLY A 46 6.25 -12.02 -4.70
C GLY A 46 6.68 -10.77 -3.96
N LYS A 47 7.98 -10.49 -4.00
CA LYS A 47 8.54 -9.34 -3.30
C LYS A 47 8.27 -8.06 -4.07
N LEU A 48 7.84 -7.02 -3.37
CA LEU A 48 7.61 -5.72 -3.99
C LEU A 48 8.93 -4.98 -4.18
N PRO A 49 9.08 -4.22 -5.28
CA PRO A 49 10.29 -3.45 -5.52
C PRO A 49 10.26 -2.11 -4.80
N LYS A 50 11.42 -1.67 -4.33
CA LYS A 50 11.63 -0.29 -3.90
C LYS A 50 11.90 0.60 -5.11
N LYS A 51 12.03 1.91 -4.86
CA LYS A 51 12.30 2.88 -5.92
C LYS A 51 13.52 2.53 -6.77
N ASP A 52 14.57 2.01 -6.13
CA ASP A 52 15.83 1.65 -6.81
C ASP A 52 15.80 0.25 -7.45
N GLY A 53 14.66 -0.43 -7.37
CA GLY A 53 14.50 -1.77 -7.93
C GLY A 53 14.85 -2.91 -6.98
N THR A 54 15.45 -2.62 -5.82
CA THR A 54 15.75 -3.67 -4.85
C THR A 54 14.45 -4.13 -4.17
N PRO A 55 14.33 -5.42 -3.83
CA PRO A 55 13.11 -5.92 -3.21
C PRO A 55 13.01 -5.54 -1.73
N TYR A 56 11.78 -5.40 -1.25
CA TYR A 56 11.53 -5.32 0.18
C TYR A 56 11.94 -6.63 0.84
N ALA A 57 12.65 -6.52 1.97
CA ALA A 57 13.05 -7.69 2.73
C ALA A 57 11.88 -8.13 3.62
N THR A 58 11.38 -9.34 3.39
CA THR A 58 10.22 -9.87 4.10
C THR A 58 10.49 -11.19 4.81
N ASP A 59 11.73 -11.67 4.78
CA ASP A 59 12.05 -13.01 5.28
C ASP A 59 11.75 -13.17 6.78
N LYS A 60 11.97 -12.12 7.55
CA LYS A 60 11.71 -12.13 8.99
C LYS A 60 10.26 -11.83 9.34
N GLY A 61 9.47 -11.37 8.36
CA GLY A 61 8.08 -11.06 8.58
C GLY A 61 7.85 -9.93 9.59
N ALA A 62 8.71 -8.91 9.61
CA ALA A 62 8.47 -7.73 10.43
C ALA A 62 7.09 -7.16 10.07
N PHE A 63 6.33 -6.73 11.03
CA PHE A 63 4.98 -6.20 10.87
C PHE A 63 3.89 -7.23 10.55
N ARG A 64 4.20 -8.52 10.37
CA ARG A 64 3.19 -9.51 9.99
C ARG A 64 2.04 -9.64 11.00
N ASN A 65 2.31 -9.35 12.26
CA ASN A 65 1.33 -9.43 13.34
C ASN A 65 0.71 -8.10 13.72
N HIS A 66 1.12 -7.01 13.07
CA HIS A 66 0.53 -5.71 13.35
C HIS A 66 -0.95 -5.71 12.91
N PRO A 67 -1.88 -5.19 13.73
CA PRO A 67 -3.30 -5.24 13.41
C PRO A 67 -3.67 -4.70 12.04
N CYS A 68 -3.03 -3.62 11.59
CA CYS A 68 -3.29 -3.05 10.27
C CYS A 68 -2.81 -3.98 9.16
N THR A 69 -1.68 -4.65 9.34
CA THR A 69 -1.15 -5.62 8.38
C THR A 69 -2.05 -6.85 8.32
N VAL A 70 -2.48 -7.33 9.46
CA VAL A 70 -3.43 -8.46 9.55
C VAL A 70 -4.71 -8.12 8.82
N TRP A 71 -5.25 -6.92 9.06
CA TRP A 71 -6.46 -6.45 8.37
C TRP A 71 -6.26 -6.44 6.85
N ALA A 72 -5.15 -5.86 6.37
CA ALA A 72 -4.87 -5.78 4.94
C ALA A 72 -4.75 -7.16 4.29
N ASN A 73 -4.26 -8.13 5.07
CA ASN A 73 -4.04 -9.49 4.58
C ASN A 73 -5.29 -10.38 4.66
N GLU A 74 -6.33 -9.96 5.36
CA GLU A 74 -7.52 -10.77 5.57
C GLU A 74 -8.30 -11.03 4.28
N THR A 75 -8.46 -10.00 3.44
CA THR A 75 -9.21 -10.11 2.19
C THR A 75 -8.54 -9.34 1.08
N VAL A 76 -8.82 -9.74 -0.16
CA VAL A 76 -8.36 -8.99 -1.34
C VAL A 76 -8.96 -7.59 -1.35
N ALA A 77 -10.21 -7.45 -0.90
CA ALA A 77 -10.87 -6.14 -0.84
C ALA A 77 -10.13 -5.19 0.09
N ASN A 78 -9.68 -5.67 1.26
CA ASN A 78 -8.90 -4.86 2.20
C ASN A 78 -7.56 -4.44 1.59
N ALA A 79 -6.88 -5.36 0.93
CA ALA A 79 -5.62 -5.08 0.27
C ALA A 79 -5.81 -4.04 -0.85
N ARG A 80 -6.86 -4.16 -1.63
CA ARG A 80 -7.19 -3.18 -2.68
C ARG A 80 -7.46 -1.80 -2.10
N TRP A 81 -8.19 -1.74 -1.00
CA TRP A 81 -8.45 -0.48 -0.32
C TRP A 81 -7.14 0.19 0.07
N LEU A 82 -6.24 -0.59 0.65
CA LEU A 82 -4.94 -0.06 1.09
C LEU A 82 -4.09 0.42 -0.08
N ILE A 83 -4.09 -0.29 -1.20
CA ILE A 83 -3.37 0.13 -2.41
C ILE A 83 -3.94 1.45 -2.94
N ARG A 84 -5.25 1.55 -3.04
CA ARG A 84 -5.90 2.77 -3.51
C ARG A 84 -5.62 3.95 -2.59
N HIS A 85 -5.66 3.70 -1.29
CA HIS A 85 -5.33 4.71 -0.30
C HIS A 85 -3.89 5.17 -0.44
N GLY A 86 -2.96 4.24 -0.59
CA GLY A 86 -1.54 4.55 -0.80
C GLY A 86 -1.29 5.36 -2.07
N LEU A 87 -1.93 4.99 -3.17
CA LEU A 87 -1.83 5.74 -4.43
C LEU A 87 -2.40 7.15 -4.27
N ALA A 88 -3.52 7.28 -3.58
CA ALA A 88 -4.12 8.59 -3.32
C ALA A 88 -3.24 9.45 -2.41
N LEU A 89 -2.57 8.85 -1.43
CA LEU A 89 -1.59 9.56 -0.60
C LEU A 89 -0.44 10.11 -1.45
N CYS A 90 0.05 9.32 -2.40
CA CYS A 90 1.09 9.78 -3.30
C CYS A 90 0.61 10.92 -4.19
N GLU A 91 -0.64 10.87 -4.64
CA GLU A 91 -1.24 11.95 -5.41
C GLU A 91 -1.37 13.23 -4.58
N GLU A 92 -1.84 13.12 -3.33
CA GLU A 92 -1.88 14.26 -2.41
C GLU A 92 -0.50 14.84 -2.16
N TYR A 93 0.50 13.99 -2.01
CA TYR A 93 1.87 14.44 -1.84
C TYR A 93 2.32 15.27 -3.06
N SER A 94 2.05 14.80 -4.26
CA SER A 94 2.38 15.53 -5.49
C SER A 94 1.64 16.87 -5.58
N ASN A 95 0.36 16.87 -5.21
CA ASN A 95 -0.45 18.09 -5.24
C ASN A 95 0.03 19.12 -4.22
N ARG A 96 0.44 18.68 -3.02
CA ARG A 96 0.84 19.60 -1.96
C ARG A 96 2.28 20.08 -2.09
N TYR A 97 3.18 19.25 -2.61
CA TYR A 97 4.62 19.53 -2.60
C TYR A 97 5.25 19.64 -3.99
N ALA A 98 4.49 19.41 -5.05
CA ALA A 98 4.98 19.41 -6.43
C ALA A 98 6.16 18.46 -6.65
N LYS A 99 6.12 17.30 -5.99
CA LYS A 99 7.15 16.25 -6.07
C LYS A 99 6.50 14.89 -6.21
N ILE A 100 7.25 13.92 -6.72
CA ILE A 100 6.81 12.54 -6.81
C ILE A 100 7.30 11.78 -5.57
N HIS A 101 6.37 11.15 -4.84
CA HIS A 101 6.74 10.37 -3.67
C HIS A 101 7.50 9.12 -4.10
N SER A 102 8.58 8.80 -3.36
CA SER A 102 9.42 7.63 -3.69
C SER A 102 8.66 6.31 -3.65
N CYS A 103 7.61 6.22 -2.86
CA CYS A 103 6.81 5.00 -2.74
C CYS A 103 5.83 4.79 -3.90
N LEU A 104 5.65 5.78 -4.77
CA LEU A 104 4.75 5.63 -5.91
C LEU A 104 5.16 4.46 -6.80
N HIS A 105 6.46 4.26 -6.99
CA HIS A 105 6.95 3.14 -7.80
C HIS A 105 6.46 1.79 -7.26
N THR A 106 6.59 1.57 -5.97
CA THR A 106 6.14 0.34 -5.32
C THR A 106 4.63 0.17 -5.43
N LEU A 107 3.87 1.23 -5.16
CA LEU A 107 2.42 1.18 -5.20
C LEU A 107 1.90 0.98 -6.62
N ALA A 108 2.51 1.61 -7.61
CA ALA A 108 2.16 1.39 -9.01
C ALA A 108 2.45 -0.05 -9.42
N SER A 109 3.59 -0.60 -8.98
CA SER A 109 3.96 -1.98 -9.26
C SER A 109 2.90 -2.95 -8.73
N VAL A 110 2.51 -2.82 -7.46
CA VAL A 110 1.53 -3.73 -6.88
C VAL A 110 0.14 -3.56 -7.48
N SER A 111 -0.19 -2.38 -8.00
CA SER A 111 -1.48 -2.14 -8.63
C SER A 111 -1.63 -2.87 -9.98
N TYR A 112 -0.53 -3.28 -10.58
CA TYR A 112 -0.55 -4.09 -11.80
C TYR A 112 -0.50 -5.59 -11.53
N THR A 113 -0.60 -6.00 -10.25
CA THR A 113 -0.59 -7.40 -9.87
C THR A 113 -2.02 -7.91 -9.65
N HIS A 114 -2.12 -9.14 -9.19
CA HIS A 114 -3.40 -9.79 -8.92
C HIS A 114 -4.24 -9.06 -7.87
N LEU A 115 -3.64 -8.21 -7.02
CA LEU A 115 -4.37 -7.50 -5.97
C LEU A 115 -5.39 -6.51 -6.53
N THR A 116 -5.12 -5.91 -7.68
CA THR A 116 -6.00 -4.89 -8.27
C THR A 116 -6.61 -5.28 -9.58
N LEU A 117 -6.19 -6.39 -10.17
CA LEU A 117 -6.80 -6.83 -11.41
C LEU A 117 -8.29 -7.04 -11.18
N PRO A 118 -9.11 -6.43 -12.04
CA PRO A 118 -10.53 -6.69 -11.97
C PRO A 118 -10.70 -8.15 -12.24
N THR A 119 -11.23 -8.62 -11.44
CA THR A 119 -11.51 -9.95 -11.75
C THR A 119 -12.57 -9.97 -12.81
N ASN A 120 -11.82 -8.69 -13.13
CA ASN A 120 -12.21 -8.45 -13.67
C ASN A 120 -12.60 -8.84 -14.28
N SER A 121 -12.36 -8.95 -14.45
CA SER A 121 -12.68 -9.30 -14.81
C SER A 121 -13.09 -10.17 -14.77
N LEU A 122 -13.13 -10.34 -14.52
CA LEU A 122 -13.52 -11.16 -14.46
C LEU A 122 -14.34 -11.34 -14.21
N VAL A 123 -14.63 -10.94 -14.36
CA VAL A 123 -15.30 -11.09 -14.09
C VAL A 123 -15.84 -11.12 -14.10
#